data_164d27d6bf73c951e874d99026232418
#
_entry.id   164d27d6bf73c951e874d99026232418
#
_cell.length_a   1.000
_cell.length_b   1.000
_cell.length_c   1.000
_cell.angle_alpha   90.00
_cell.angle_beta   90.00
_cell.angle_gamma   90.00
#
_symmetry.space_group_name_H-M   'P 1'
#
loop_
_entity.id
_entity.type
_entity.pdbx_description
1 polymer ?
#
loop_
_entity_poly.entity_id
_entity_poly.type
_entity_poly.pdbx_seq_one_letter_code
_entity_poly.pdbx_strand_id
1 'polypeptide(L)'
;MVLCVARTFLSACRRNDGTACCRCKNNNISIELKYLRIANTIKISGLNIRHSELLSIEYFDKNHIFAGLKPFQPVSYQASMIWQQHIAPASADDYDYDLPEERIALHPLAKRDESKLLIYNKGIIEETTFRDFINYVPAQSHIVFNNSRVINARLLFRKESGAVIEVLCLEPVNPQGYSASLSSPPGAEWKCMVGNLGKWKSGVIKADFYYEGRKANLYAEKIKKEESTGTCIVRFTWDTVNLSFGDVIRHAGHVPLPPYIARHDEPEDELRYQTVYSKAEGSVAAPTAGLHFTPEMMAGLGKKNIVKTEITLHVGAGTFLPVKSKNIHDHRMHSERFMIDYDGIQRLINHPGKVIAVGTTSLRALESLYIACTGAMKNKTGIPDLPIEIGQWDGYDIKESPAVDEAFNSMAGMMLKRGINELWCSTRFMIVPGFRFRVADILVTNFHLPRSTLLMLVAAWAGDDWKKIYNYALSHDFRFLSYGDSSLLVRNGES
;
A
#
# COMPACT_ATOMS: atom_id res chain seq x y z
N MET A 1 35.21 2.75 -1.13
CA MET A 1 35.70 1.46 -1.60
C MET A 1 35.42 1.25 -3.09
N VAL A 2 34.18 1.28 -3.55
CA VAL A 2 33.78 1.11 -4.97
C VAL A 2 34.46 2.11 -5.92
N LEU A 3 34.60 3.37 -5.54
CA LEU A 3 35.28 4.40 -6.35
C LEU A 3 36.80 4.13 -6.50
N CYS A 4 37.43 3.57 -5.50
CA CYS A 4 38.89 3.25 -5.54
C CYS A 4 39.11 2.04 -6.46
N VAL A 5 38.28 1.02 -6.36
CA VAL A 5 38.34 -0.19 -7.22
C VAL A 5 38.06 0.21 -8.68
N ALA A 6 37.06 1.05 -8.94
CA ALA A 6 36.73 1.51 -10.28
C ALA A 6 37.86 2.33 -10.93
N ARG A 7 38.55 3.22 -10.18
CA ARG A 7 39.68 4.03 -10.70
C ARG A 7 40.91 3.15 -11.03
N THR A 8 41.24 2.20 -10.20
CA THR A 8 42.39 1.30 -10.42
C THR A 8 42.09 0.35 -11.59
N PHE A 9 40.89 -0.14 -11.70
CA PHE A 9 40.44 -0.99 -12.79
C PHE A 9 40.43 -0.24 -14.15
N LEU A 10 39.94 0.98 -14.22
CA LEU A 10 39.98 1.81 -15.42
C LEU A 10 41.41 2.14 -15.88
N SER A 11 42.33 2.27 -14.93
CA SER A 11 43.76 2.47 -15.22
C SER A 11 44.42 1.21 -15.81
N ALA A 12 44.06 0.01 -15.34
CA ALA A 12 44.54 -1.28 -15.87
C ALA A 12 43.94 -1.57 -17.26
N CYS A 13 42.62 -1.31 -17.46
CA CYS A 13 41.97 -1.45 -18.76
C CYS A 13 42.58 -0.55 -19.84
N ARG A 14 43.08 0.64 -19.50
CA ARG A 14 43.77 1.54 -20.44
C ARG A 14 45.16 1.00 -20.88
N ARG A 15 45.79 0.19 -20.06
CA ARG A 15 47.11 -0.42 -20.33
C ARG A 15 47.07 -1.79 -21.01
N ASN A 16 45.88 -2.30 -21.27
CA ASN A 16 45.65 -3.61 -21.92
C ASN A 16 46.09 -4.84 -21.07
N ASP A 17 46.24 -4.67 -19.76
CA ASP A 17 46.61 -5.75 -18.84
C ASP A 17 45.39 -6.63 -18.52
N GLY A 18 45.45 -7.92 -18.74
CA GLY A 18 44.33 -8.89 -18.65
C GLY A 18 43.81 -9.15 -17.21
N THR A 19 44.47 -8.61 -16.19
CA THR A 19 44.07 -8.76 -14.77
C THR A 19 44.39 -7.51 -13.97
N ALA A 20 43.48 -7.09 -13.12
CA ALA A 20 43.71 -6.00 -12.18
C ALA A 20 43.46 -6.50 -10.74
N CYS A 21 44.47 -6.36 -9.89
CA CYS A 21 44.40 -6.71 -8.46
C CYS A 21 44.35 -5.41 -7.63
N CYS A 22 43.32 -5.26 -6.83
CA CYS A 22 43.15 -4.09 -5.95
C CYS A 22 43.20 -4.54 -4.48
N ARG A 23 44.20 -4.03 -3.75
CA ARG A 23 44.38 -4.32 -2.32
C ARG A 23 43.90 -3.10 -1.52
N CYS A 24 42.91 -3.28 -0.68
CA CYS A 24 42.43 -2.23 0.21
C CYS A 24 43.19 -2.30 1.55
N LYS A 25 43.87 -1.23 1.94
CA LYS A 25 44.81 -1.23 3.10
C LYS A 25 44.16 -1.47 4.46
N ASN A 26 42.85 -1.35 4.60
CA ASN A 26 42.18 -1.38 5.90
C ASN A 26 41.38 -2.65 6.24
N ASN A 27 41.16 -3.60 5.33
CA ASN A 27 40.29 -4.76 5.62
C ASN A 27 40.75 -6.12 5.08
N ASN A 28 42.02 -6.34 4.80
CA ASN A 28 42.56 -7.64 4.29
C ASN A 28 41.73 -8.29 3.15
N ILE A 29 41.03 -7.48 2.33
CA ILE A 29 40.25 -7.96 1.20
C ILE A 29 41.06 -7.77 -0.07
N SER A 30 41.37 -8.88 -0.73
CA SER A 30 42.02 -8.90 -2.04
C SER A 30 40.94 -9.21 -3.10
N ILE A 31 40.74 -8.32 -4.06
CA ILE A 31 39.80 -8.50 -5.13
C ILE A 31 40.61 -8.71 -6.43
N GLU A 32 40.42 -9.87 -7.04
CA GLU A 32 40.99 -10.19 -8.34
C GLU A 32 39.88 -10.19 -9.39
N LEU A 33 39.97 -9.30 -10.38
CA LEU A 33 39.03 -9.20 -11.48
C LEU A 33 39.68 -9.65 -12.77
N LYS A 34 39.10 -10.64 -13.44
CA LYS A 34 39.49 -11.07 -14.80
C LYS A 34 38.53 -10.47 -15.82
N TYR A 35 39.04 -9.90 -16.89
CA TYR A 35 38.25 -9.41 -17.97
C TYR A 35 38.66 -9.99 -19.33
N LEU A 36 37.70 -10.21 -20.18
CA LEU A 36 37.90 -10.65 -21.55
C LEU A 36 37.35 -9.60 -22.49
N ARG A 37 38.17 -9.14 -23.43
CA ARG A 37 37.74 -8.18 -24.47
C ARG A 37 37.34 -8.94 -25.71
N ILE A 38 36.06 -8.84 -26.11
CA ILE A 38 35.53 -9.38 -27.38
C ILE A 38 34.93 -8.23 -28.15
N ALA A 39 35.55 -7.87 -29.26
CA ALA A 39 35.18 -6.71 -30.10
C ALA A 39 35.11 -5.39 -29.28
N ASN A 40 33.96 -4.72 -29.26
CA ASN A 40 33.76 -3.46 -28.54
C ASN A 40 33.18 -3.63 -27.12
N THR A 41 33.07 -4.85 -26.62
CA THR A 41 32.45 -5.19 -25.34
C THR A 41 33.46 -5.78 -24.37
N ILE A 42 33.44 -5.33 -23.10
CA ILE A 42 34.27 -5.88 -22.03
C ILE A 42 33.38 -6.76 -21.15
N LYS A 43 33.66 -8.05 -21.09
CA LYS A 43 32.99 -9.00 -20.21
C LYS A 43 33.84 -9.21 -18.95
N ILE A 44 33.27 -8.94 -17.78
CA ILE A 44 33.96 -9.12 -16.50
C ILE A 44 33.39 -10.39 -15.85
N SER A 45 34.26 -11.38 -15.54
CA SER A 45 33.87 -12.59 -14.84
C SER A 45 34.79 -12.82 -13.65
N GLY A 46 34.21 -13.13 -12.50
CA GLY A 46 34.91 -13.61 -11.31
C GLY A 46 35.24 -12.53 -10.30
N LEU A 47 34.40 -12.39 -9.27
CA LEU A 47 34.72 -11.72 -8.02
C LEU A 47 34.90 -12.82 -6.96
N ASN A 48 36.13 -13.07 -6.54
CA ASN A 48 36.38 -14.03 -5.47
C ASN A 48 36.60 -13.26 -4.15
N ILE A 49 35.55 -13.21 -3.32
CA ILE A 49 35.64 -12.67 -1.97
C ILE A 49 35.73 -13.89 -1.04
N ARG A 50 36.81 -13.98 -0.24
CA ARG A 50 36.87 -14.96 0.85
C ARG A 50 35.90 -14.54 1.96
N HIS A 51 34.66 -14.85 1.77
CA HIS A 51 33.50 -15.08 2.62
C HIS A 51 32.24 -14.95 1.72
N SER A 52 31.74 -16.09 1.34
CA SER A 52 30.38 -16.48 0.91
C SER A 52 29.47 -15.49 0.15
N GLU A 53 29.96 -14.59 -0.71
CA GLU A 53 29.09 -13.80 -1.59
C GLU A 53 29.69 -13.65 -2.99
N LEU A 54 28.99 -14.21 -3.98
CA LEU A 54 29.29 -14.08 -5.40
C LEU A 54 28.54 -12.86 -5.96
N LEU A 55 29.25 -11.87 -6.44
CA LEU A 55 28.69 -10.74 -7.21
C LEU A 55 29.04 -10.91 -8.68
N SER A 56 28.07 -11.03 -9.56
CA SER A 56 28.26 -10.98 -11.00
C SER A 56 27.84 -9.59 -11.53
N ILE A 57 28.74 -8.95 -12.30
CA ILE A 57 28.47 -7.72 -13.01
C ILE A 57 28.42 -8.03 -14.50
N GLU A 58 27.29 -7.91 -15.11
CA GLU A 58 27.13 -8.08 -16.57
C GLU A 58 26.97 -6.73 -17.28
N TYR A 59 27.82 -6.51 -18.29
CA TYR A 59 27.79 -5.48 -19.33
C TYR A 59 28.13 -4.01 -19.03
N PHE A 60 29.22 -3.53 -19.66
CA PHE A 60 29.51 -2.10 -19.86
C PHE A 60 29.79 -1.78 -21.35
N ASP A 61 29.11 -0.80 -21.91
CA ASP A 61 29.34 -0.24 -23.24
C ASP A 61 30.33 0.92 -23.16
N LYS A 62 31.29 0.99 -24.10
CA LYS A 62 32.42 1.90 -24.11
C LYS A 62 32.06 3.39 -24.31
N ASN A 63 30.87 3.68 -24.84
CA ASN A 63 30.43 5.04 -25.19
C ASN A 63 29.58 5.75 -24.13
N HIS A 64 29.25 5.09 -23.01
CA HIS A 64 28.36 5.63 -21.97
C HIS A 64 28.96 5.61 -20.54
N ILE A 65 30.27 5.69 -20.39
CA ILE A 65 30.96 5.58 -19.08
C ILE A 65 30.61 6.70 -18.11
N PHE A 66 30.00 7.80 -18.53
CA PHE A 66 29.68 8.94 -17.66
C PHE A 66 28.20 9.36 -17.62
N ALA A 67 27.33 8.78 -18.42
CA ALA A 67 25.92 9.21 -18.46
C ALA A 67 24.95 8.30 -17.70
N GLY A 68 25.42 7.25 -17.00
CA GLY A 68 24.59 6.18 -16.48
C GLY A 68 24.92 5.67 -15.09
N LEU A 69 25.38 6.50 -14.16
CA LEU A 69 25.26 6.16 -12.75
C LEU A 69 23.78 6.23 -12.38
N LYS A 70 23.04 5.15 -12.68
CA LYS A 70 21.74 4.94 -12.01
C LYS A 70 21.98 4.95 -10.50
N PRO A 71 21.10 5.59 -9.73
CA PRO A 71 21.19 5.56 -8.29
C PRO A 71 21.30 4.09 -7.83
N PHE A 72 22.19 3.85 -6.90
CA PHE A 72 22.41 2.58 -6.23
C PHE A 72 21.06 1.90 -5.95
N GLN A 73 20.75 0.81 -6.63
CA GLN A 73 19.60 0.03 -6.23
C GLN A 73 19.92 -0.60 -4.88
N PRO A 74 19.13 -0.38 -3.84
CA PRO A 74 19.44 -0.86 -2.52
C PRO A 74 19.55 -2.40 -2.52
N VAL A 75 20.33 -2.94 -1.60
CA VAL A 75 20.61 -4.36 -1.34
C VAL A 75 19.34 -5.25 -1.30
N SER A 76 18.16 -4.66 -1.19
CA SER A 76 16.85 -5.30 -1.25
C SER A 76 16.60 -6.15 -2.51
N TYR A 77 17.23 -5.86 -3.64
CA TYR A 77 16.99 -6.62 -4.89
C TYR A 77 17.62 -8.02 -4.87
N GLN A 78 18.73 -8.21 -4.18
CA GLN A 78 19.37 -9.55 -4.04
C GLN A 78 18.75 -10.35 -2.89
N ALA A 79 18.35 -9.70 -1.81
CA ALA A 79 17.60 -10.34 -0.75
C ALA A 79 16.29 -10.90 -1.31
N SER A 80 15.56 -10.16 -2.16
CA SER A 80 14.30 -10.62 -2.77
C SER A 80 14.43 -11.91 -3.59
N MET A 81 15.58 -12.16 -4.25
CA MET A 81 15.80 -13.41 -5.00
C MET A 81 16.00 -14.64 -4.12
N ILE A 82 16.63 -14.50 -2.95
CA ILE A 82 16.88 -15.61 -2.02
C ILE A 82 15.55 -16.05 -1.36
N TRP A 83 14.65 -15.13 -1.11
CA TRP A 83 13.35 -15.40 -0.46
C TRP A 83 12.31 -15.98 -1.41
N GLN A 84 12.38 -15.66 -2.70
CA GLN A 84 11.57 -16.32 -3.72
C GLN A 84 11.72 -17.85 -3.75
N GLN A 85 12.83 -18.36 -3.20
CA GLN A 85 13.08 -19.81 -3.08
C GLN A 85 12.45 -20.43 -1.81
N HIS A 86 12.10 -19.63 -0.81
CA HIS A 86 11.55 -20.10 0.47
C HIS A 86 10.05 -19.89 0.64
N ILE A 87 9.45 -18.95 -0.10
CA ILE A 87 8.00 -18.86 -0.24
C ILE A 87 7.61 -19.82 -1.35
N ALA A 88 6.83 -20.85 -1.03
CA ALA A 88 6.39 -21.82 -2.03
C ALA A 88 5.85 -21.08 -3.27
N PRO A 89 6.20 -21.52 -4.50
CA PRO A 89 5.68 -20.89 -5.71
C PRO A 89 4.15 -21.01 -5.66
N ALA A 90 3.49 -19.89 -5.33
CA ALA A 90 2.04 -19.83 -5.26
C ALA A 90 1.52 -19.21 -6.55
N SER A 91 0.56 -19.87 -7.16
CA SER A 91 -0.21 -19.34 -8.27
C SER A 91 -1.33 -18.45 -7.73
N ALA A 92 -1.66 -17.38 -8.42
CA ALA A 92 -2.88 -16.63 -8.12
C ALA A 92 -4.14 -17.51 -8.24
N ASP A 93 -4.06 -18.56 -9.06
CA ASP A 93 -5.15 -19.52 -9.26
C ASP A 93 -5.42 -20.41 -8.04
N ASP A 94 -4.46 -20.56 -7.10
CA ASP A 94 -4.64 -21.28 -5.84
C ASP A 94 -5.62 -20.53 -4.89
N TYR A 95 -5.84 -19.24 -5.15
CA TYR A 95 -6.74 -18.34 -4.40
C TYR A 95 -7.95 -17.94 -5.25
N ASP A 96 -8.47 -18.89 -6.00
CA ASP A 96 -9.67 -18.71 -6.81
C ASP A 96 -10.88 -19.39 -6.15
N TYR A 97 -12.05 -18.81 -6.37
CA TYR A 97 -13.33 -19.37 -6.00
C TYR A 97 -14.42 -18.77 -6.89
N ASP A 98 -15.54 -19.47 -7.02
CA ASP A 98 -16.68 -18.97 -7.78
C ASP A 98 -17.46 -17.94 -6.95
N LEU A 99 -17.45 -16.67 -7.42
CA LEU A 99 -18.21 -15.57 -6.81
C LEU A 99 -19.39 -15.23 -7.71
N PRO A 100 -20.63 -15.62 -7.38
CA PRO A 100 -21.81 -15.24 -8.13
C PRO A 100 -22.02 -13.71 -8.10
N GLU A 101 -22.41 -13.12 -9.24
CA GLU A 101 -22.60 -11.67 -9.34
C GLU A 101 -23.68 -11.15 -8.36
N GLU A 102 -24.71 -11.92 -8.09
CA GLU A 102 -25.78 -11.60 -7.14
C GLU A 102 -25.28 -11.50 -5.68
N ARG A 103 -24.10 -12.04 -5.38
CA ARG A 103 -23.48 -11.91 -4.06
C ARG A 103 -22.73 -10.59 -3.90
N ILE A 104 -22.45 -9.87 -4.97
CA ILE A 104 -21.78 -8.57 -4.93
C ILE A 104 -22.76 -7.50 -4.49
N ALA A 105 -22.48 -6.88 -3.33
CA ALA A 105 -23.32 -5.82 -2.80
C ALA A 105 -23.11 -4.51 -3.57
N LEU A 106 -24.06 -4.13 -4.41
CA LEU A 106 -23.99 -2.88 -5.18
C LEU A 106 -24.38 -1.66 -4.34
N HIS A 107 -25.19 -1.83 -3.28
CA HIS A 107 -25.64 -0.78 -2.38
C HIS A 107 -25.44 -1.18 -0.92
N PRO A 108 -25.20 -0.20 -0.01
CA PRO A 108 -25.15 -0.47 1.41
C PRO A 108 -26.53 -0.83 1.96
N LEU A 109 -26.59 -1.54 3.09
CA LEU A 109 -27.84 -1.69 3.85
C LEU A 109 -28.31 -0.37 4.42
N ALA A 110 -29.60 -0.22 4.70
CA ALA A 110 -30.16 0.99 5.30
C ALA A 110 -29.45 1.37 6.61
N LYS A 111 -29.18 0.38 7.47
CA LYS A 111 -28.36 0.55 8.66
C LYS A 111 -27.05 -0.22 8.51
N ARG A 112 -25.92 0.44 8.80
CA ARG A 112 -24.57 -0.12 8.61
C ARG A 112 -24.32 -1.35 9.44
N ASP A 113 -24.82 -1.38 10.67
CA ASP A 113 -24.62 -2.41 11.67
C ASP A 113 -25.57 -3.62 11.51
N GLU A 114 -26.48 -3.59 10.55
CA GLU A 114 -27.33 -4.74 10.21
C GLU A 114 -26.68 -5.72 9.22
N SER A 115 -25.48 -5.43 8.75
CA SER A 115 -24.70 -6.38 7.97
C SER A 115 -24.40 -7.64 8.79
N LYS A 116 -24.31 -8.79 8.12
CA LYS A 116 -23.88 -10.03 8.77
C LYS A 116 -22.42 -9.93 9.21
N LEU A 117 -22.11 -10.61 10.30
CA LEU A 117 -20.77 -10.80 10.81
C LEU A 117 -20.47 -12.30 10.96
N LEU A 118 -19.53 -12.80 10.17
CA LEU A 118 -18.97 -14.12 10.33
C LEU A 118 -17.85 -14.07 11.37
N ILE A 119 -17.89 -14.92 12.36
CA ILE A 119 -16.85 -15.06 13.37
C ILE A 119 -16.12 -16.36 13.15
N TYR A 120 -14.81 -16.28 12.95
CA TYR A 120 -13.96 -17.45 12.84
C TYR A 120 -12.98 -17.50 14.00
N ASN A 121 -12.98 -18.59 14.74
CA ASN A 121 -12.06 -18.84 15.83
C ASN A 121 -11.65 -20.33 15.87
N LYS A 122 -10.39 -20.61 15.59
CA LYS A 122 -9.81 -21.97 15.66
C LYS A 122 -10.64 -23.06 14.99
N GLY A 123 -11.08 -22.83 13.76
CA GLY A 123 -11.86 -23.79 12.98
C GLY A 123 -13.37 -23.74 13.22
N ILE A 124 -13.83 -23.00 14.23
CA ILE A 124 -15.26 -22.80 14.54
C ILE A 124 -15.75 -21.55 13.80
N ILE A 125 -16.89 -21.67 13.11
CA ILE A 125 -17.56 -20.55 12.45
C ILE A 125 -18.90 -20.31 13.15
N GLU A 126 -19.15 -19.06 13.52
CA GLU A 126 -20.42 -18.55 14.05
C GLU A 126 -20.90 -17.40 13.16
N GLU A 127 -22.21 -17.15 13.16
CA GLU A 127 -22.84 -16.05 12.43
C GLU A 127 -23.67 -15.19 13.37
N THR A 128 -23.55 -13.86 13.20
CA THR A 128 -24.35 -12.87 13.89
C THR A 128 -24.52 -11.62 13.03
N THR A 129 -25.01 -10.53 13.58
CA THR A 129 -25.01 -9.21 12.95
C THR A 129 -23.84 -8.35 13.43
N PHE A 130 -23.38 -7.40 12.63
CA PHE A 130 -22.26 -6.53 13.01
C PHE A 130 -22.58 -5.68 14.25
N ARG A 131 -23.85 -5.44 14.54
CA ARG A 131 -24.34 -4.78 15.77
C ARG A 131 -23.80 -5.47 17.02
N ASP A 132 -23.65 -6.79 16.98
CA ASP A 132 -23.16 -7.57 18.11
C ASP A 132 -21.64 -7.67 18.20
N PHE A 133 -20.92 -7.05 17.26
CA PHE A 133 -19.45 -7.05 17.17
C PHE A 133 -18.77 -6.86 18.52
N ILE A 134 -19.25 -5.87 19.30
CA ILE A 134 -18.66 -5.51 20.62
C ILE A 134 -18.67 -6.71 21.57
N ASN A 135 -19.62 -7.66 21.45
CA ASN A 135 -19.71 -8.83 22.33
C ASN A 135 -18.57 -9.83 22.06
N TYR A 136 -18.03 -9.84 20.84
CA TYR A 136 -16.95 -10.73 20.41
C TYR A 136 -15.55 -10.08 20.54
N VAL A 137 -15.50 -8.82 20.93
CA VAL A 137 -14.22 -8.14 21.21
C VAL A 137 -13.77 -8.48 22.63
N PRO A 138 -12.58 -9.10 22.81
CA PRO A 138 -12.04 -9.38 24.15
C PRO A 138 -11.85 -8.10 24.95
N ALA A 139 -12.02 -8.19 26.26
CA ALA A 139 -11.77 -7.05 27.16
C ALA A 139 -10.34 -6.55 27.04
N GLN A 140 -10.15 -5.26 27.29
CA GLN A 140 -8.84 -4.59 27.22
C GLN A 140 -8.14 -4.67 25.85
N SER A 141 -8.89 -5.03 24.78
CA SER A 141 -8.32 -5.04 23.42
C SER A 141 -7.96 -3.65 22.94
N HIS A 142 -7.09 -3.62 21.95
CA HIS A 142 -6.67 -2.42 21.23
C HIS A 142 -7.13 -2.49 19.79
N ILE A 143 -8.02 -1.60 19.37
CA ILE A 143 -8.53 -1.59 17.99
C ILE A 143 -7.82 -0.50 17.18
N VAL A 144 -7.34 -0.88 16.01
CA VAL A 144 -6.65 0.03 15.08
C VAL A 144 -7.50 0.25 13.84
N PHE A 145 -7.80 1.52 13.58
CA PHE A 145 -8.62 2.00 12.47
C PHE A 145 -7.79 2.77 11.45
N ASN A 146 -8.15 2.68 10.18
CA ASN A 146 -7.69 3.63 9.17
C ASN A 146 -8.67 4.80 9.09
N ASN A 147 -8.22 6.00 9.48
CA ASN A 147 -9.03 7.22 9.56
C ASN A 147 -9.05 8.05 8.26
N SER A 148 -8.53 7.50 7.16
CA SER A 148 -8.54 8.22 5.89
C SER A 148 -9.96 8.47 5.38
N ARG A 149 -10.16 9.64 4.76
CA ARG A 149 -11.42 10.09 4.18
C ARG A 149 -11.33 10.06 2.65
N VAL A 150 -12.32 9.46 2.01
CA VAL A 150 -12.41 9.41 0.55
C VAL A 150 -12.72 10.81 0.02
N ILE A 151 -12.01 11.19 -1.03
CA ILE A 151 -12.26 12.43 -1.78
C ILE A 151 -12.99 12.10 -3.09
N ASN A 152 -13.73 13.06 -3.66
CA ASN A 152 -14.42 12.90 -4.94
C ASN A 152 -13.41 12.89 -6.09
N ALA A 153 -12.50 11.91 -6.08
CA ALA A 153 -11.32 11.83 -6.94
C ALA A 153 -11.63 11.49 -8.40
N ARG A 154 -12.86 11.14 -8.73
CA ARG A 154 -13.29 10.72 -10.07
C ARG A 154 -13.87 11.91 -10.81
N LEU A 155 -13.16 12.40 -11.83
CA LEU A 155 -13.54 13.59 -12.61
C LEU A 155 -13.95 13.18 -14.03
N LEU A 156 -15.09 13.70 -14.52
CA LEU A 156 -15.64 13.39 -15.83
C LEU A 156 -15.57 14.61 -16.75
N PHE A 157 -14.73 14.54 -17.76
CA PHE A 157 -14.56 15.59 -18.76
C PHE A 157 -15.27 15.21 -20.05
N ARG A 158 -15.96 16.15 -20.67
CA ARG A 158 -16.63 15.93 -21.95
C ARG A 158 -15.94 16.76 -23.04
N LYS A 159 -15.47 16.08 -24.08
CA LYS A 159 -14.91 16.74 -25.26
C LYS A 159 -16.03 17.29 -26.15
N GLU A 160 -15.71 18.25 -27.01
CA GLU A 160 -16.64 18.78 -28.03
C GLU A 160 -17.22 17.68 -28.93
N SER A 161 -16.42 16.64 -29.20
CA SER A 161 -16.86 15.45 -29.94
C SER A 161 -17.87 14.56 -29.20
N GLY A 162 -18.29 14.93 -27.97
CA GLY A 162 -19.16 14.15 -27.10
C GLY A 162 -18.46 13.05 -26.31
N ALA A 163 -17.19 12.77 -26.58
CA ALA A 163 -16.45 11.72 -25.88
C ALA A 163 -16.21 12.08 -24.40
N VAL A 164 -16.55 11.15 -23.49
CA VAL A 164 -16.27 11.28 -22.07
C VAL A 164 -14.87 10.74 -21.79
N ILE A 165 -14.06 11.56 -21.10
CA ILE A 165 -12.75 11.20 -20.55
C ILE A 165 -12.89 11.17 -19.04
N GLU A 166 -12.65 10.01 -18.45
CA GLU A 166 -12.61 9.85 -17.01
C GLU A 166 -11.19 10.03 -16.50
N VAL A 167 -11.03 10.90 -15.49
CA VAL A 167 -9.72 11.13 -14.84
C VAL A 167 -9.88 10.82 -13.36
N LEU A 168 -9.23 9.74 -12.91
CA LEU A 168 -9.22 9.34 -11.51
C LEU A 168 -7.91 9.79 -10.88
N CYS A 169 -7.98 10.76 -9.96
CA CYS A 169 -6.84 11.25 -9.18
C CYS A 169 -6.36 10.19 -8.21
N LEU A 170 -5.06 9.85 -8.22
CA LEU A 170 -4.46 8.81 -7.37
C LEU A 170 -3.57 9.41 -6.28
N GLU A 171 -2.59 10.20 -6.68
CA GLU A 171 -1.56 10.75 -5.80
C GLU A 171 -1.20 12.18 -6.20
N PRO A 172 -1.00 13.11 -5.23
CA PRO A 172 -0.51 14.45 -5.53
C PRO A 172 0.96 14.42 -5.96
N VAL A 173 1.29 15.18 -6.99
CA VAL A 173 2.65 15.35 -7.53
C VAL A 173 3.20 16.71 -7.19
N ASN A 174 2.43 17.77 -7.42
CA ASN A 174 2.81 19.15 -7.13
C ASN A 174 1.59 20.00 -6.76
N PRO A 175 1.57 20.58 -5.54
CA PRO A 175 2.51 20.34 -4.45
C PRO A 175 2.41 18.91 -3.91
N GLN A 176 3.51 18.41 -3.35
CA GLN A 176 3.54 17.08 -2.73
C GLN A 176 2.76 17.08 -1.41
N GLY A 177 2.12 15.94 -1.12
CA GLY A 177 1.30 15.75 0.08
C GLY A 177 -0.16 16.14 -0.13
N TYR A 178 -1.05 15.33 0.42
CA TYR A 178 -2.50 15.47 0.20
C TYR A 178 -3.04 16.81 0.72
N SER A 179 -2.73 17.16 1.95
CA SER A 179 -3.20 18.42 2.55
C SER A 179 -2.72 19.64 1.75
N ALA A 180 -1.43 19.70 1.39
CA ALA A 180 -0.88 20.80 0.60
C ALA A 180 -1.51 20.89 -0.78
N SER A 181 -1.70 19.75 -1.45
CA SER A 181 -2.28 19.73 -2.79
C SER A 181 -3.77 20.03 -2.79
N LEU A 182 -4.54 19.52 -1.82
CA LEU A 182 -5.97 19.84 -1.69
C LEU A 182 -6.20 21.31 -1.34
N SER A 183 -5.28 21.95 -0.61
CA SER A 183 -5.34 23.39 -0.29
C SER A 183 -4.73 24.28 -1.38
N SER A 184 -4.21 23.73 -2.47
CA SER A 184 -3.51 24.53 -3.49
C SER A 184 -4.47 25.35 -4.35
N PRO A 185 -4.00 26.51 -4.87
CA PRO A 185 -4.67 27.29 -5.91
C PRO A 185 -4.63 26.56 -7.27
N PRO A 186 -5.22 27.11 -8.35
CA PRO A 186 -5.14 26.55 -9.70
C PRO A 186 -3.70 26.20 -10.12
N GLY A 187 -3.52 24.98 -10.64
CA GLY A 187 -2.21 24.46 -11.06
C GLY A 187 -1.79 23.17 -10.35
N ALA A 188 -2.65 22.56 -9.54
CA ALA A 188 -2.39 21.28 -8.89
C ALA A 188 -2.07 20.17 -9.91
N GLU A 189 -1.00 19.42 -9.68
CA GLU A 189 -0.61 18.27 -10.52
C GLU A 189 -0.79 16.96 -9.75
N TRP A 190 -1.48 16.03 -10.38
CA TRP A 190 -1.77 14.73 -9.81
C TRP A 190 -1.39 13.61 -10.77
N LYS A 191 -0.94 12.52 -10.22
CA LYS A 191 -0.85 11.25 -10.91
C LYS A 191 -2.26 10.67 -11.01
N CYS A 192 -2.69 10.37 -12.23
CA CYS A 192 -4.06 9.98 -12.52
C CYS A 192 -4.11 8.72 -13.37
N MET A 193 -5.14 7.91 -13.14
CA MET A 193 -5.58 6.91 -14.11
C MET A 193 -6.58 7.59 -15.05
N VAL A 194 -6.44 7.34 -16.37
CA VAL A 194 -7.30 8.01 -17.37
C VAL A 194 -8.03 6.98 -18.20
N GLY A 195 -9.36 6.97 -18.07
CA GLY A 195 -10.25 6.19 -18.92
C GLY A 195 -10.38 6.82 -20.30
N ASN A 196 -10.52 6.00 -21.33
CA ASN A 196 -10.56 6.46 -22.73
C ASN A 196 -9.36 7.31 -23.17
N LEU A 197 -8.17 7.05 -22.61
CA LEU A 197 -6.95 7.83 -22.87
C LEU A 197 -6.65 7.99 -24.38
N GLY A 198 -6.95 6.98 -25.20
CA GLY A 198 -6.79 7.05 -26.65
C GLY A 198 -7.58 8.17 -27.33
N LYS A 199 -8.68 8.63 -26.72
CA LYS A 199 -9.48 9.76 -27.19
C LYS A 199 -8.96 11.12 -26.70
N TRP A 200 -8.00 11.13 -25.77
CA TRP A 200 -7.33 12.35 -25.28
C TRP A 200 -5.86 12.37 -25.72
N LYS A 201 -5.61 12.65 -26.99
CA LYS A 201 -4.26 12.67 -27.56
C LYS A 201 -3.46 13.86 -27.03
N SER A 202 -4.04 15.05 -27.08
CA SER A 202 -3.43 16.32 -26.67
C SER A 202 -4.49 17.38 -26.34
N GLY A 203 -4.04 18.54 -25.85
CA GLY A 203 -4.88 19.69 -25.53
C GLY A 203 -5.52 19.62 -24.14
N VAL A 204 -6.18 20.70 -23.80
CA VAL A 204 -6.91 20.87 -22.55
C VAL A 204 -8.32 20.31 -22.72
N ILE A 205 -8.81 19.58 -21.74
CA ILE A 205 -10.20 19.13 -21.66
C ILE A 205 -10.89 19.87 -20.52
N LYS A 206 -12.23 19.98 -20.62
CA LYS A 206 -13.04 20.83 -19.75
C LYS A 206 -14.20 20.05 -19.14
N ALA A 207 -14.50 20.34 -17.89
CA ALA A 207 -15.71 19.92 -17.19
C ALA A 207 -16.38 21.15 -16.55
N ASP A 208 -17.70 21.19 -16.58
CA ASP A 208 -18.49 22.22 -15.90
C ASP A 208 -18.81 21.75 -14.47
N PHE A 209 -18.83 22.67 -13.52
CA PHE A 209 -19.35 22.42 -12.18
C PHE A 209 -20.08 23.64 -11.63
N TYR A 210 -20.81 23.48 -10.52
CA TYR A 210 -21.57 24.56 -9.89
C TYR A 210 -21.04 24.81 -8.48
N TYR A 211 -20.81 26.09 -8.17
CA TYR A 211 -20.45 26.54 -6.85
C TYR A 211 -21.30 27.77 -6.47
N GLU A 212 -21.98 27.71 -5.33
CA GLU A 212 -22.89 28.75 -4.87
C GLU A 212 -23.91 29.20 -5.97
N GLY A 213 -24.45 28.25 -6.72
CA GLY A 213 -25.40 28.49 -7.80
C GLY A 213 -24.79 29.10 -9.07
N ARG A 214 -23.49 29.35 -9.11
CA ARG A 214 -22.78 29.87 -10.29
C ARG A 214 -22.06 28.75 -11.02
N LYS A 215 -22.11 28.81 -12.35
CA LYS A 215 -21.39 27.87 -13.20
C LYS A 215 -19.91 28.24 -13.24
N ALA A 216 -19.04 27.27 -13.04
CA ALA A 216 -17.60 27.39 -13.13
C ALA A 216 -17.01 26.24 -13.99
N ASN A 217 -15.77 26.35 -14.40
CA ASN A 217 -15.11 25.39 -15.28
C ASN A 217 -13.84 24.84 -14.64
N LEU A 218 -13.69 23.53 -14.72
CA LEU A 218 -12.47 22.80 -14.39
C LEU A 218 -11.80 22.37 -15.69
N TYR A 219 -10.50 22.63 -15.80
CA TYR A 219 -9.66 22.28 -16.94
C TYR A 219 -8.62 21.26 -16.53
N ALA A 220 -8.37 20.28 -17.39
CA ALA A 220 -7.31 19.28 -17.21
C ALA A 220 -6.38 19.26 -18.41
N GLU A 221 -5.08 19.28 -18.12
CA GLU A 221 -3.99 19.18 -19.09
C GLU A 221 -3.12 17.98 -18.80
N LYS A 222 -2.92 17.11 -19.78
CA LYS A 222 -2.02 15.97 -19.66
C LYS A 222 -0.57 16.40 -19.85
N ILE A 223 0.21 16.44 -18.76
CA ILE A 223 1.61 16.86 -18.78
C ILE A 223 2.52 15.73 -19.26
N LYS A 224 2.32 14.50 -18.74
CA LYS A 224 3.19 13.37 -19.04
C LYS A 224 2.40 12.06 -18.90
N LYS A 225 2.71 11.07 -19.75
CA LYS A 225 2.29 9.68 -19.58
C LYS A 225 3.46 8.86 -19.05
N GLU A 226 3.19 8.05 -18.04
CA GLU A 226 4.16 7.10 -17.46
C GLU A 226 3.96 5.74 -18.12
N GLU A 227 4.88 5.33 -18.98
CA GLU A 227 4.76 4.08 -19.76
C GLU A 227 4.78 2.84 -18.86
N SER A 228 5.52 2.88 -17.73
CA SER A 228 5.67 1.72 -16.83
C SER A 228 4.40 1.38 -16.05
N THR A 229 3.57 2.38 -15.75
CA THR A 229 2.36 2.24 -14.93
C THR A 229 1.07 2.45 -15.73
N GLY A 230 1.16 3.06 -16.92
CA GLY A 230 0.02 3.49 -17.71
C GLY A 230 -0.73 4.69 -17.16
N THR A 231 -0.22 5.31 -16.08
CA THR A 231 -0.80 6.52 -15.47
C THR A 231 -0.34 7.79 -16.20
N CYS A 232 -1.01 8.89 -15.93
CA CYS A 232 -0.66 10.20 -16.46
C CYS A 232 -0.46 11.21 -15.33
N ILE A 233 0.48 12.14 -15.49
CA ILE A 233 0.51 13.36 -14.69
C ILE A 233 -0.43 14.35 -15.37
N VAL A 234 -1.42 14.82 -14.62
CA VAL A 234 -2.45 15.77 -15.08
C VAL A 234 -2.39 17.00 -14.22
N ARG A 235 -2.35 18.17 -14.87
CA ARG A 235 -2.47 19.48 -14.23
C ARG A 235 -3.92 19.94 -14.29
N PHE A 236 -4.44 20.42 -13.16
CA PHE A 236 -5.78 20.94 -13.02
C PHE A 236 -5.75 22.43 -12.80
N THR A 237 -6.59 23.16 -13.57
CA THR A 237 -6.82 24.61 -13.40
C THR A 237 -8.32 24.87 -13.45
N TRP A 238 -8.76 25.98 -12.88
CA TRP A 238 -10.18 26.37 -12.84
C TRP A 238 -10.30 27.90 -12.88
N ASP A 239 -11.46 28.37 -13.28
CA ASP A 239 -11.71 29.81 -13.49
C ASP A 239 -12.22 30.55 -12.24
N THR A 240 -12.35 29.87 -11.10
CA THR A 240 -12.83 30.46 -9.85
C THR A 240 -11.68 30.64 -8.87
N VAL A 241 -11.19 31.86 -8.71
CA VAL A 241 -9.93 32.20 -8.01
C VAL A 241 -9.90 31.90 -6.51
N ASN A 242 -11.07 31.81 -5.86
CA ASN A 242 -11.16 31.66 -4.39
C ASN A 242 -11.35 30.21 -3.92
N LEU A 243 -11.33 29.23 -4.83
CA LEU A 243 -11.47 27.82 -4.48
C LEU A 243 -10.10 27.14 -4.45
N SER A 244 -9.92 26.27 -3.46
CA SER A 244 -8.83 25.32 -3.43
C SER A 244 -9.13 24.12 -4.35
N PHE A 245 -8.12 23.31 -4.68
CA PHE A 245 -8.32 22.09 -5.44
C PHE A 245 -9.31 21.13 -4.73
N GLY A 246 -9.21 21.03 -3.39
CA GLY A 246 -10.15 20.24 -2.58
C GLY A 246 -11.60 20.70 -2.72
N ASP A 247 -11.84 22.01 -2.76
CA ASP A 247 -13.19 22.55 -3.01
C ASP A 247 -13.67 22.18 -4.41
N VAL A 248 -12.81 22.36 -5.42
CA VAL A 248 -13.16 22.04 -6.80
C VAL A 248 -13.52 20.58 -6.98
N ILE A 249 -12.70 19.63 -6.48
CA ILE A 249 -13.02 18.20 -6.62
C ILE A 249 -14.27 17.79 -5.82
N ARG A 250 -14.60 18.49 -4.72
CA ARG A 250 -15.83 18.25 -3.95
C ARG A 250 -17.06 18.59 -4.78
N HIS A 251 -17.00 19.63 -5.62
CA HIS A 251 -18.13 20.09 -6.43
C HIS A 251 -18.17 19.51 -7.85
N ALA A 252 -17.02 19.23 -8.44
CA ALA A 252 -16.89 18.73 -9.81
C ALA A 252 -16.71 17.21 -9.89
N GLY A 253 -16.30 16.58 -8.80
CA GLY A 253 -15.93 15.17 -8.75
C GLY A 253 -17.04 14.27 -8.27
N HIS A 254 -16.81 12.99 -8.48
CA HIS A 254 -17.64 11.87 -8.10
C HIS A 254 -16.94 10.96 -7.10
N VAL A 255 -17.70 10.24 -6.29
CA VAL A 255 -17.15 9.20 -5.40
C VAL A 255 -16.51 8.10 -6.25
N PRO A 256 -15.25 7.76 -6.02
CA PRO A 256 -14.54 6.76 -6.80
C PRO A 256 -14.93 5.34 -6.36
N LEU A 257 -16.16 4.93 -6.67
CA LEU A 257 -16.62 3.57 -6.39
C LEU A 257 -15.73 2.53 -7.09
N PRO A 258 -15.48 1.37 -6.45
CA PRO A 258 -14.71 0.28 -7.06
C PRO A 258 -15.33 -0.23 -8.37
N PRO A 259 -14.53 -0.75 -9.32
CA PRO A 259 -15.01 -1.17 -10.63
C PRO A 259 -16.09 -2.27 -10.62
N TYR A 260 -16.12 -3.11 -9.58
CA TYR A 260 -17.14 -4.16 -9.42
C TYR A 260 -18.50 -3.61 -8.96
N ILE A 261 -18.57 -2.36 -8.49
CA ILE A 261 -19.82 -1.65 -8.31
C ILE A 261 -20.16 -1.03 -9.66
N ALA A 262 -20.80 -1.81 -10.54
CA ALA A 262 -21.05 -1.47 -11.93
C ALA A 262 -22.23 -0.48 -12.08
N ARG A 263 -22.24 0.59 -11.29
CA ARG A 263 -23.19 1.71 -11.36
C ARG A 263 -22.49 3.05 -11.20
N HIS A 264 -23.16 4.12 -11.55
CA HIS A 264 -22.72 5.46 -11.19
C HIS A 264 -22.86 5.68 -9.67
N ASP A 265 -22.04 6.58 -9.14
CA ASP A 265 -22.22 7.05 -7.76
C ASP A 265 -23.55 7.82 -7.62
N GLU A 266 -24.14 7.68 -6.47
CA GLU A 266 -25.37 8.33 -6.05
C GLU A 266 -25.07 9.32 -4.92
N PRO A 267 -25.90 10.35 -4.68
CA PRO A 267 -25.64 11.32 -3.59
C PRO A 267 -25.45 10.68 -2.22
N GLU A 268 -26.06 9.52 -1.98
CA GLU A 268 -25.92 8.77 -0.74
C GLU A 268 -24.51 8.20 -0.57
N ASP A 269 -23.80 7.88 -1.66
CA ASP A 269 -22.44 7.31 -1.59
C ASP A 269 -21.42 8.27 -0.95
N GLU A 270 -21.60 9.59 -1.06
CA GLU A 270 -20.75 10.57 -0.37
C GLU A 270 -20.73 10.37 1.15
N LEU A 271 -21.83 9.91 1.74
CA LEU A 271 -21.95 9.63 3.17
C LEU A 271 -21.72 8.16 3.49
N ARG A 272 -22.13 7.25 2.59
CA ARG A 272 -22.15 5.81 2.86
C ARG A 272 -20.82 5.14 2.52
N TYR A 273 -20.07 5.67 1.53
CA TYR A 273 -18.71 5.19 1.21
C TYR A 273 -17.63 5.88 2.06
N GLN A 274 -18.01 6.21 3.32
CA GLN A 274 -17.16 6.82 4.35
C GLN A 274 -17.36 6.12 5.69
N THR A 275 -16.27 6.00 6.45
CA THR A 275 -16.37 5.55 7.85
C THR A 275 -16.83 6.70 8.76
N VAL A 276 -17.49 6.36 9.87
CA VAL A 276 -17.95 7.37 10.85
C VAL A 276 -16.82 8.06 11.60
N TYR A 277 -15.61 7.55 11.48
CA TYR A 277 -14.39 8.07 12.12
C TYR A 277 -13.36 8.63 11.11
N SER A 278 -13.74 8.78 9.83
CA SER A 278 -12.86 9.34 8.81
C SER A 278 -12.55 10.81 9.06
N LYS A 279 -11.25 11.20 8.94
CA LYS A 279 -10.75 12.57 9.22
C LYS A 279 -9.82 13.08 8.14
N ALA A 280 -8.80 12.29 7.77
CA ALA A 280 -7.72 12.70 6.88
C ALA A 280 -8.12 12.55 5.41
N GLU A 281 -8.40 13.64 4.72
CA GLU A 281 -8.76 13.66 3.31
C GLU A 281 -7.60 13.22 2.41
N GLY A 282 -7.90 12.50 1.31
CA GLY A 282 -6.92 12.10 0.30
C GLY A 282 -7.01 10.64 -0.14
N SER A 283 -7.84 9.81 0.47
CA SER A 283 -8.03 8.43 0.03
C SER A 283 -8.89 8.34 -1.21
N VAL A 284 -8.55 7.43 -2.12
CA VAL A 284 -9.35 7.11 -3.32
C VAL A 284 -10.30 5.96 -3.04
N ALA A 285 -10.01 5.13 -2.03
CA ALA A 285 -10.87 4.04 -1.62
C ALA A 285 -11.18 4.12 -0.12
N ALA A 286 -12.39 3.76 0.28
CA ALA A 286 -12.76 3.68 1.68
C ALA A 286 -12.09 2.47 2.36
N PRO A 287 -11.73 2.56 3.65
CA PRO A 287 -11.40 1.39 4.46
C PRO A 287 -12.68 0.61 4.77
N THR A 288 -13.10 -0.25 3.82
CA THR A 288 -14.45 -0.80 3.71
C THR A 288 -14.90 -1.61 4.90
N ALA A 289 -13.98 -2.32 5.58
CA ALA A 289 -14.29 -3.02 6.83
C ALA A 289 -14.75 -2.07 7.97
N GLY A 290 -14.43 -0.78 7.85
CA GLY A 290 -14.89 0.24 8.78
C GLY A 290 -16.28 0.80 8.50
N LEU A 291 -16.86 0.49 7.33
CA LEU A 291 -18.18 1.03 6.94
C LEU A 291 -19.33 0.50 7.80
N HIS A 292 -19.14 -0.59 8.48
CA HIS A 292 -20.15 -1.22 9.36
C HIS A 292 -20.31 -0.52 10.70
N PHE A 293 -19.30 0.22 11.16
CA PHE A 293 -19.34 0.90 12.45
C PHE A 293 -20.31 2.07 12.45
N THR A 294 -21.02 2.24 13.57
CA THR A 294 -21.89 3.39 13.85
C THR A 294 -21.31 4.25 14.98
N PRO A 295 -21.75 5.50 15.15
CA PRO A 295 -21.32 6.33 16.28
C PRO A 295 -21.62 5.68 17.63
N GLU A 296 -22.74 4.98 17.75
CA GLU A 296 -23.15 4.27 18.97
C GLU A 296 -22.18 3.13 19.31
N MET A 297 -21.76 2.36 18.29
CA MET A 297 -20.75 1.31 18.45
C MET A 297 -19.41 1.90 18.89
N MET A 298 -18.99 3.01 18.26
CA MET A 298 -17.74 3.70 18.64
C MET A 298 -17.78 4.20 20.08
N ALA A 299 -18.94 4.67 20.57
CA ALA A 299 -19.15 5.03 21.99
C ALA A 299 -19.15 3.78 22.89
N GLY A 300 -19.74 2.68 22.42
CA GLY A 300 -19.77 1.39 23.12
C GLY A 300 -18.39 0.80 23.40
N LEU A 301 -17.45 0.92 22.43
CA LEU A 301 -16.06 0.51 22.62
C LEU A 301 -15.41 1.20 23.82
N GLY A 302 -15.65 2.51 23.99
CA GLY A 302 -15.13 3.27 25.13
C GLY A 302 -15.66 2.76 26.49
N LYS A 303 -16.93 2.31 26.55
CA LYS A 303 -17.53 1.76 27.77
C LYS A 303 -16.89 0.43 28.20
N LYS A 304 -16.32 -0.32 27.27
CA LYS A 304 -15.60 -1.59 27.53
C LYS A 304 -14.09 -1.39 27.80
N ASN A 305 -13.62 -0.16 27.97
CA ASN A 305 -12.20 0.16 28.11
C ASN A 305 -11.34 -0.36 26.95
N ILE A 306 -11.90 -0.37 25.73
CA ILE A 306 -11.18 -0.76 24.54
C ILE A 306 -10.41 0.46 24.02
N VAL A 307 -9.10 0.34 23.94
CA VAL A 307 -8.22 1.38 23.43
C VAL A 307 -8.37 1.51 21.92
N LYS A 308 -8.37 2.73 21.40
CA LYS A 308 -8.46 3.01 19.95
C LYS A 308 -7.21 3.74 19.49
N THR A 309 -6.62 3.28 18.41
CA THR A 309 -5.58 4.01 17.67
C THR A 309 -6.02 4.19 16.23
N GLU A 310 -5.71 5.34 15.71
CA GLU A 310 -5.94 5.68 14.29
C GLU A 310 -4.60 5.68 13.56
N ILE A 311 -4.59 5.08 12.40
CA ILE A 311 -3.54 5.25 11.38
C ILE A 311 -4.15 5.98 10.20
N THR A 312 -3.36 6.78 9.50
CA THR A 312 -3.80 7.41 8.24
C THR A 312 -3.12 6.67 7.10
N LEU A 313 -3.87 5.89 6.32
CA LEU A 313 -3.38 5.24 5.13
C LEU A 313 -4.24 5.65 3.93
N HIS A 314 -3.64 6.35 2.98
CA HIS A 314 -4.32 6.75 1.75
C HIS A 314 -4.36 5.56 0.78
N VAL A 315 -5.54 4.92 0.71
CA VAL A 315 -5.74 3.73 -0.12
C VAL A 315 -5.84 4.13 -1.59
N GLY A 316 -4.97 3.55 -2.40
CA GLY A 316 -4.98 3.76 -3.85
C GLY A 316 -5.98 2.83 -4.59
N ALA A 317 -6.36 3.20 -5.82
CA ALA A 317 -7.27 2.42 -6.67
C ALA A 317 -6.71 1.02 -7.04
N GLY A 318 -5.40 0.81 -6.91
CA GLY A 318 -4.76 -0.48 -7.17
C GLY A 318 -5.23 -1.62 -6.27
N THR A 319 -5.81 -1.32 -5.11
CA THR A 319 -6.33 -2.30 -4.15
C THR A 319 -7.48 -3.15 -4.72
N PHE A 320 -8.20 -2.64 -5.73
CA PHE A 320 -9.33 -3.33 -6.36
C PHE A 320 -8.97 -4.10 -7.63
N LEU A 321 -7.69 -4.11 -8.01
CA LEU A 321 -7.27 -4.80 -9.23
C LEU A 321 -6.92 -6.26 -8.92
N PRO A 322 -7.41 -7.22 -9.73
CA PRO A 322 -7.00 -8.61 -9.58
C PRO A 322 -5.53 -8.78 -9.98
N VAL A 323 -4.89 -9.79 -9.41
CA VAL A 323 -3.53 -10.20 -9.79
C VAL A 323 -3.56 -10.77 -11.21
N LYS A 324 -2.86 -10.14 -12.14
CA LYS A 324 -2.81 -10.55 -13.55
C LYS A 324 -1.71 -11.56 -13.86
N SER A 325 -0.67 -11.61 -13.03
CA SER A 325 0.44 -12.54 -13.19
C SER A 325 0.05 -13.92 -12.67
N LYS A 326 0.44 -14.98 -13.39
CA LYS A 326 0.27 -16.36 -12.88
C LYS A 326 1.09 -16.61 -11.63
N ASN A 327 2.34 -16.16 -11.64
CA ASN A 327 3.21 -16.24 -10.48
C ASN A 327 3.03 -14.99 -9.62
N ILE A 328 2.74 -15.17 -8.33
CA ILE A 328 2.57 -14.09 -7.36
C ILE A 328 3.83 -13.23 -7.23
N HIS A 329 5.01 -13.81 -7.40
CA HIS A 329 6.28 -13.08 -7.34
C HIS A 329 6.45 -12.04 -8.46
N ASP A 330 5.79 -12.23 -9.60
CA ASP A 330 5.83 -11.30 -10.73
C ASP A 330 4.85 -10.12 -10.55
N HIS A 331 3.94 -10.22 -9.57
CA HIS A 331 3.04 -9.14 -9.24
C HIS A 331 3.79 -7.99 -8.55
N ARG A 332 3.61 -6.77 -9.05
CA ARG A 332 4.18 -5.57 -8.45
C ARG A 332 3.13 -4.83 -7.65
N MET A 333 3.30 -4.83 -6.33
CA MET A 333 2.46 -4.04 -5.44
C MET A 333 2.70 -2.54 -5.67
N HIS A 334 1.62 -1.79 -5.71
CA HIS A 334 1.69 -0.32 -5.64
C HIS A 334 2.12 0.12 -4.23
N SER A 335 2.76 1.28 -4.17
CA SER A 335 3.14 1.87 -2.89
C SER A 335 1.95 2.59 -2.27
N GLU A 336 1.77 2.45 -0.97
CA GLU A 336 0.79 3.21 -0.19
C GLU A 336 1.50 3.88 0.97
N ARG A 337 1.21 5.16 1.17
CA ARG A 337 1.75 5.94 2.28
C ARG A 337 0.83 5.83 3.48
N PHE A 338 1.43 5.58 4.64
CA PHE A 338 0.70 5.62 5.90
C PHE A 338 1.45 6.42 6.95
N MET A 339 0.72 6.92 7.91
CA MET A 339 1.22 7.69 9.04
C MET A 339 0.64 7.15 10.35
N ILE A 340 1.45 7.14 11.38
CA ILE A 340 1.04 6.97 12.77
C ILE A 340 1.72 8.04 13.62
N ASP A 341 0.97 8.65 14.55
CA ASP A 341 1.52 9.61 15.49
C ASP A 341 2.29 8.91 16.65
N TYR A 342 3.11 9.69 17.35
CA TYR A 342 3.87 9.22 18.51
C TYR A 342 2.95 8.59 19.57
N ASP A 343 1.83 9.24 19.87
CA ASP A 343 0.87 8.77 20.86
C ASP A 343 0.20 7.45 20.42
N GLY A 344 -0.01 7.25 19.13
CA GLY A 344 -0.49 6.00 18.55
C GLY A 344 0.47 4.84 18.79
N ILE A 345 1.77 5.08 18.60
CA ILE A 345 2.81 4.09 18.92
C ILE A 345 2.83 3.81 20.43
N GLN A 346 2.75 4.83 21.27
CA GLN A 346 2.70 4.67 22.73
C GLN A 346 1.47 3.86 23.17
N ARG A 347 0.30 4.09 22.56
CA ARG A 347 -0.89 3.27 22.83
C ARG A 347 -0.72 1.82 22.41
N LEU A 348 0.01 1.56 21.31
CA LEU A 348 0.32 0.19 20.85
C LEU A 348 1.28 -0.54 21.80
N ILE A 349 2.21 0.17 22.45
CA ILE A 349 3.13 -0.40 23.44
C ILE A 349 2.42 -0.72 24.76
N ASN A 350 1.58 0.18 25.22
CA ASN A 350 1.03 0.17 26.59
C ASN A 350 -0.31 -0.57 26.72
N HIS A 351 -0.72 -1.38 25.74
CA HIS A 351 -1.98 -2.12 25.83
C HIS A 351 -1.76 -3.55 26.35
N PRO A 352 -2.60 -4.02 27.29
CA PRO A 352 -2.43 -5.35 27.87
C PRO A 352 -3.16 -6.46 27.09
N GLY A 353 -4.01 -6.13 26.13
CA GLY A 353 -4.92 -7.05 25.48
C GLY A 353 -4.58 -7.35 24.01
N LYS A 354 -5.55 -7.87 23.27
CA LYS A 354 -5.40 -8.25 21.88
C LYS A 354 -5.42 -7.05 20.93
N VAL A 355 -4.56 -7.06 19.91
CA VAL A 355 -4.58 -6.05 18.84
C VAL A 355 -5.54 -6.49 17.74
N ILE A 356 -6.51 -5.64 17.44
CA ILE A 356 -7.54 -5.87 16.42
C ILE A 356 -7.31 -4.88 15.28
N ALA A 357 -7.01 -5.40 14.10
CA ALA A 357 -6.90 -4.59 12.88
C ALA A 357 -8.27 -4.52 12.17
N VAL A 358 -8.78 -3.32 11.96
CA VAL A 358 -9.99 -3.10 11.16
C VAL A 358 -9.61 -2.80 9.73
N GLY A 359 -9.80 -3.80 8.87
CA GLY A 359 -9.44 -3.81 7.46
C GLY A 359 -8.05 -4.38 7.18
N THR A 360 -7.92 -5.01 6.00
CA THR A 360 -6.65 -5.53 5.49
C THR A 360 -5.59 -4.44 5.33
N THR A 361 -6.02 -3.19 5.07
CA THR A 361 -5.13 -2.02 4.98
C THR A 361 -4.52 -1.67 6.34
N SER A 362 -5.32 -1.68 7.42
CA SER A 362 -4.83 -1.46 8.78
C SER A 362 -3.88 -2.59 9.22
N LEU A 363 -4.22 -3.84 8.90
CA LEU A 363 -3.35 -4.99 9.17
C LEU A 363 -2.01 -4.83 8.46
N ARG A 364 -2.02 -4.53 7.16
CA ARG A 364 -0.78 -4.35 6.38
C ARG A 364 0.06 -3.18 6.90
N ALA A 365 -0.57 -2.09 7.31
CA ALA A 365 0.14 -0.95 7.91
C ALA A 365 0.79 -1.30 9.25
N LEU A 366 0.10 -2.04 10.14
CA LEU A 366 0.64 -2.49 11.42
C LEU A 366 1.86 -3.41 11.25
N GLU A 367 1.76 -4.40 10.36
CA GLU A 367 2.88 -5.30 10.08
C GLU A 367 4.03 -4.56 9.39
N SER A 368 3.74 -3.60 8.50
CA SER A 368 4.74 -2.72 7.89
C SER A 368 5.42 -1.80 8.92
N LEU A 369 4.66 -1.30 9.90
CA LEU A 369 5.22 -0.51 11.01
C LEU A 369 6.26 -1.33 11.81
N TYR A 370 5.93 -2.58 12.13
CA TYR A 370 6.87 -3.48 12.79
C TYR A 370 8.15 -3.70 11.96
N ILE A 371 8.01 -3.91 10.65
CA ILE A 371 9.15 -4.05 9.73
C ILE A 371 10.01 -2.76 9.73
N ALA A 372 9.38 -1.59 9.66
CA ALA A 372 10.07 -0.30 9.71
C ALA A 372 10.83 -0.11 11.04
N CYS A 373 10.21 -0.45 12.17
CA CYS A 373 10.80 -0.35 13.49
C CYS A 373 12.02 -1.28 13.63
N THR A 374 11.89 -2.54 13.21
CA THR A 374 12.99 -3.50 13.26
C THR A 374 14.15 -3.12 12.33
N GLY A 375 13.84 -2.56 11.16
CA GLY A 375 14.84 -2.01 10.23
C GLY A 375 15.60 -0.83 10.85
N ALA A 376 14.89 0.10 11.50
CA ALA A 376 15.49 1.25 12.17
C ALA A 376 16.39 0.84 13.37
N MET A 377 16.01 -0.20 14.13
CA MET A 377 16.85 -0.73 15.22
C MET A 377 18.20 -1.24 14.72
N LYS A 378 18.24 -1.87 13.55
CA LYS A 378 19.47 -2.36 12.93
C LYS A 378 20.32 -1.23 12.35
N ASN A 379 19.74 -0.07 12.11
CA ASN A 379 20.41 1.08 11.55
C ASN A 379 21.06 1.93 12.65
N LYS A 380 22.39 1.92 12.73
CA LYS A 380 23.16 2.68 13.73
C LYS A 380 22.97 4.20 13.64
N THR A 381 22.44 4.72 12.52
CA THR A 381 22.17 6.15 12.32
C THR A 381 20.79 6.59 12.81
N GLY A 382 19.97 5.65 13.32
CA GLY A 382 18.60 5.92 13.81
C GLY A 382 17.56 5.85 12.71
N ILE A 383 16.47 6.66 12.83
CA ILE A 383 15.38 6.68 11.83
C ILE A 383 15.95 7.10 10.47
N PRO A 384 15.68 6.37 9.37
CA PRO A 384 16.00 6.80 8.01
C PRO A 384 15.27 8.09 7.61
N ASP A 385 15.52 8.59 6.41
CA ASP A 385 14.73 9.67 5.84
C ASP A 385 13.26 9.26 5.70
N LEU A 386 12.35 10.20 6.00
CA LEU A 386 10.92 9.97 5.91
C LEU A 386 10.40 10.26 4.48
N PRO A 387 9.48 9.47 3.96
CA PRO A 387 8.88 8.27 4.58
C PRO A 387 9.84 7.08 4.60
N ILE A 388 9.76 6.22 5.64
CA ILE A 388 10.48 4.95 5.66
C ILE A 388 9.90 4.03 4.60
N GLU A 389 10.72 3.60 3.66
CA GLU A 389 10.30 2.71 2.58
C GLU A 389 10.32 1.24 3.02
N ILE A 390 9.21 0.54 2.84
CA ILE A 390 9.06 -0.89 3.07
C ILE A 390 8.84 -1.59 1.72
N GLY A 391 9.76 -2.47 1.37
CA GLY A 391 9.72 -3.27 0.15
C GLY A 391 8.66 -4.36 0.18
N GLN A 392 8.36 -4.92 -0.99
CA GLN A 392 7.30 -5.90 -1.17
C GLN A 392 7.49 -7.17 -0.33
N TRP A 393 8.72 -7.56 -0.04
CA TRP A 393 9.08 -8.81 0.61
C TRP A 393 9.87 -8.63 1.92
N ASP A 394 10.08 -7.40 2.39
CA ASP A 394 10.94 -7.10 3.55
C ASP A 394 10.47 -7.81 4.84
N GLY A 395 9.18 -8.08 4.97
CA GLY A 395 8.61 -8.77 6.14
C GLY A 395 9.00 -10.24 6.26
N TYR A 396 9.50 -10.86 5.19
CA TYR A 396 9.94 -12.27 5.16
C TYR A 396 11.41 -12.44 5.54
N ASP A 397 12.16 -11.34 5.63
CA ASP A 397 13.62 -11.29 5.82
C ASP A 397 14.07 -11.11 7.29
N ILE A 398 13.11 -11.03 8.21
CA ILE A 398 13.40 -10.75 9.60
C ILE A 398 13.88 -12.03 10.29
N LYS A 399 15.18 -12.32 10.20
CA LYS A 399 15.83 -13.50 10.84
C LYS A 399 15.78 -13.44 12.36
N GLU A 400 16.07 -12.26 12.94
CA GLU A 400 15.92 -11.98 14.35
C GLU A 400 14.71 -11.07 14.52
N SER A 401 13.69 -11.56 15.20
CA SER A 401 12.46 -10.85 15.43
C SER A 401 12.43 -10.36 16.88
N PRO A 402 12.77 -9.08 17.15
CA PRO A 402 12.60 -8.51 18.47
C PRO A 402 11.14 -8.57 18.89
N ALA A 403 10.86 -8.52 20.18
CA ALA A 403 9.50 -8.37 20.67
C ALA A 403 8.87 -7.09 20.09
N VAL A 404 7.55 -7.12 19.84
CA VAL A 404 6.84 -5.96 19.26
C VAL A 404 7.06 -4.72 20.11
N ASP A 405 6.94 -4.87 21.44
CA ASP A 405 7.13 -3.77 22.38
C ASP A 405 8.56 -3.22 22.35
N GLU A 406 9.56 -4.08 22.20
CA GLU A 406 10.96 -3.66 22.06
C GLU A 406 11.17 -2.84 20.79
N ALA A 407 10.62 -3.30 19.65
CA ALA A 407 10.73 -2.60 18.38
C ALA A 407 10.02 -1.23 18.41
N PHE A 408 8.81 -1.18 18.97
CA PHE A 408 8.02 0.04 19.06
C PHE A 408 8.61 1.03 20.07
N ASN A 409 9.08 0.57 21.24
CA ASN A 409 9.79 1.40 22.21
C ASN A 409 11.07 2.01 21.63
N SER A 410 11.84 1.24 20.87
CA SER A 410 13.03 1.73 20.19
C SER A 410 12.68 2.86 19.20
N MET A 411 11.63 2.66 18.39
CA MET A 411 11.15 3.68 17.45
C MET A 411 10.67 4.93 18.17
N ALA A 412 9.84 4.79 19.20
CA ALA A 412 9.35 5.90 20.00
C ALA A 412 10.50 6.72 20.61
N GLY A 413 11.52 6.05 21.15
CA GLY A 413 12.74 6.71 21.64
C GLY A 413 13.51 7.47 20.56
N MET A 414 13.57 6.94 19.35
CA MET A 414 14.19 7.63 18.21
C MET A 414 13.36 8.83 17.74
N MET A 415 12.03 8.71 17.73
CA MET A 415 11.12 9.83 17.39
C MET A 415 11.30 10.99 18.35
N LEU A 416 11.32 10.73 19.66
CA LEU A 416 11.56 11.75 20.70
C LEU A 416 12.90 12.46 20.50
N LYS A 417 13.99 11.71 20.28
CA LYS A 417 15.32 12.29 20.06
C LYS A 417 15.39 13.21 18.83
N ARG A 418 14.56 12.96 17.81
CA ARG A 418 14.50 13.77 16.59
C ARG A 418 13.41 14.85 16.63
N GLY A 419 12.59 14.90 17.67
CA GLY A 419 11.43 15.83 17.74
C GLY A 419 10.36 15.53 16.69
N ILE A 420 10.16 14.25 16.33
CA ILE A 420 9.19 13.81 15.32
C ILE A 420 7.92 13.35 16.02
N ASN A 421 6.80 13.97 15.71
CA ASN A 421 5.48 13.56 16.20
C ASN A 421 4.75 12.61 15.27
N GLU A 422 5.06 12.60 13.97
CA GLU A 422 4.42 11.77 12.95
C GLU A 422 5.45 10.89 12.27
N LEU A 423 5.26 9.59 12.32
CA LEU A 423 6.06 8.61 11.59
C LEU A 423 5.39 8.30 10.26
N TRP A 424 6.00 8.76 9.18
CA TRP A 424 5.57 8.49 7.82
C TRP A 424 6.30 7.29 7.25
N CYS A 425 5.53 6.36 6.70
CA CYS A 425 6.03 5.17 6.00
C CYS A 425 5.40 5.04 4.62
N SER A 426 6.09 4.34 3.73
CA SER A 426 5.64 4.01 2.38
C SER A 426 5.79 2.49 2.19
N THR A 427 4.69 1.79 1.99
CA THR A 427 4.70 0.33 1.94
C THR A 427 4.23 -0.24 0.61
N ARG A 428 5.01 -1.17 0.07
CA ARG A 428 4.62 -2.09 -1.00
C ARG A 428 4.46 -3.51 -0.48
N PHE A 429 4.43 -3.67 0.83
CA PHE A 429 4.45 -4.97 1.47
C PHE A 429 3.28 -5.84 1.01
N MET A 430 3.60 -7.05 0.54
CA MET A 430 2.65 -8.06 0.11
C MET A 430 2.60 -9.20 1.13
N ILE A 431 1.42 -9.49 1.64
CA ILE A 431 1.19 -10.57 2.60
C ILE A 431 0.59 -11.76 1.85
N VAL A 432 1.27 -12.89 1.88
CA VAL A 432 0.84 -14.16 1.30
C VAL A 432 1.07 -15.30 2.31
N PRO A 433 0.48 -16.48 2.14
CA PRO A 433 0.72 -17.64 3.01
C PRO A 433 2.20 -17.92 3.21
N GLY A 434 2.56 -18.23 4.47
CA GLY A 434 3.94 -18.31 4.94
C GLY A 434 4.43 -17.06 5.64
N PHE A 435 3.70 -15.93 5.58
CA PHE A 435 4.01 -14.75 6.38
C PHE A 435 3.66 -15.00 7.85
N ARG A 436 4.58 -14.61 8.74
CA ARG A 436 4.36 -14.67 10.18
C ARG A 436 3.94 -13.31 10.71
N PHE A 437 2.66 -13.18 11.07
CA PHE A 437 2.12 -11.95 11.68
C PHE A 437 2.73 -11.72 13.06
N ARG A 438 2.99 -10.47 13.40
CA ARG A 438 3.67 -10.09 14.65
C ARG A 438 2.80 -9.23 15.54
N VAL A 439 2.06 -8.28 14.95
CA VAL A 439 1.38 -7.22 15.69
C VAL A 439 -0.08 -7.56 15.97
N ALA A 440 -0.83 -7.92 14.92
CA ALA A 440 -2.27 -8.12 15.05
C ALA A 440 -2.63 -9.55 15.51
N ASP A 441 -3.67 -9.65 16.35
CA ASP A 441 -4.24 -10.91 16.85
C ASP A 441 -5.61 -11.22 16.24
N ILE A 442 -6.36 -10.19 15.86
CA ILE A 442 -7.70 -10.31 15.29
C ILE A 442 -7.80 -9.40 14.06
N LEU A 443 -8.39 -9.92 12.99
CA LEU A 443 -8.66 -9.17 11.78
C LEU A 443 -10.16 -9.03 11.57
N VAL A 444 -10.63 -7.80 11.38
CA VAL A 444 -11.99 -7.51 10.91
C VAL A 444 -11.90 -7.12 9.44
N THR A 445 -12.60 -7.85 8.56
CA THR A 445 -12.49 -7.60 7.12
C THR A 445 -13.75 -7.99 6.35
N ASN A 446 -13.96 -7.38 5.17
CA ASN A 446 -14.97 -7.84 4.21
C ASN A 446 -14.49 -9.10 3.48
N PHE A 447 -15.38 -9.71 2.71
CA PHE A 447 -15.03 -10.76 1.74
C PHE A 447 -14.48 -10.13 0.46
N HIS A 448 -13.41 -10.73 -0.07
CA HIS A 448 -12.61 -10.17 -1.17
C HIS A 448 -12.78 -10.93 -2.48
N LEU A 449 -12.46 -10.27 -3.59
CA LEU A 449 -12.48 -10.87 -4.92
C LEU A 449 -11.58 -12.11 -5.02
N PRO A 450 -11.96 -13.11 -5.82
CA PRO A 450 -11.07 -14.19 -6.20
C PRO A 450 -9.81 -13.64 -6.86
N ARG A 451 -8.69 -14.36 -6.70
CA ARG A 451 -7.39 -14.04 -7.27
C ARG A 451 -6.86 -12.64 -6.91
N SER A 452 -7.27 -12.08 -5.76
CA SER A 452 -6.82 -10.78 -5.27
C SER A 452 -5.74 -10.90 -4.20
N THR A 453 -4.89 -9.89 -4.10
CA THR A 453 -3.88 -9.78 -3.02
C THR A 453 -4.53 -9.75 -1.64
N LEU A 454 -5.75 -9.25 -1.53
CA LEU A 454 -6.51 -9.20 -0.29
C LEU A 454 -7.00 -10.58 0.15
N LEU A 455 -7.44 -11.44 -0.79
CA LEU A 455 -7.77 -12.83 -0.49
C LEU A 455 -6.52 -13.62 -0.08
N MET A 456 -5.39 -13.38 -0.73
CA MET A 456 -4.12 -14.00 -0.34
C MET A 456 -3.70 -13.62 1.09
N LEU A 457 -3.94 -12.37 1.50
CA LEU A 457 -3.72 -11.91 2.87
C LEU A 457 -4.64 -12.65 3.86
N VAL A 458 -5.93 -12.82 3.52
CA VAL A 458 -6.87 -13.61 4.34
C VAL A 458 -6.42 -15.07 4.40
N ALA A 459 -5.95 -15.64 3.30
CA ALA A 459 -5.40 -16.99 3.27
C ALA A 459 -4.12 -17.13 4.11
N ALA A 460 -3.26 -16.10 4.13
CA ALA A 460 -2.11 -16.06 5.03
C ALA A 460 -2.53 -16.01 6.50
N TRP A 461 -3.66 -15.35 6.81
CA TRP A 461 -4.20 -15.20 8.15
C TRP A 461 -4.87 -16.47 8.69
N ALA A 462 -5.74 -17.07 7.89
CA ALA A 462 -6.58 -18.20 8.29
C ALA A 462 -5.99 -19.57 7.92
N GLY A 463 -4.88 -19.61 7.17
CA GLY A 463 -4.39 -20.85 6.58
C GLY A 463 -5.40 -21.42 5.59
N ASP A 464 -5.45 -22.76 5.44
CA ASP A 464 -6.35 -23.45 4.52
C ASP A 464 -7.84 -23.26 4.86
N ASP A 465 -8.15 -22.86 6.09
CA ASP A 465 -9.53 -22.59 6.52
C ASP A 465 -10.16 -21.38 5.82
N TRP A 466 -9.39 -20.56 5.07
CA TRP A 466 -9.98 -19.51 4.25
C TRP A 466 -11.04 -20.06 3.29
N LYS A 467 -10.82 -21.27 2.73
CA LYS A 467 -11.79 -21.94 1.84
C LYS A 467 -13.09 -22.30 2.58
N LYS A 468 -12.95 -22.78 3.81
CA LYS A 468 -14.09 -23.10 4.68
C LYS A 468 -14.90 -21.84 5.02
N ILE A 469 -14.20 -20.74 5.34
CA ILE A 469 -14.82 -19.44 5.65
C ILE A 469 -15.61 -18.91 4.45
N TYR A 470 -15.01 -18.92 3.25
CA TYR A 470 -15.65 -18.39 2.04
C TYR A 470 -16.80 -19.29 1.56
N ASN A 471 -16.65 -20.63 1.62
CA ASN A 471 -17.73 -21.55 1.30
C ASN A 471 -18.91 -21.40 2.27
N TYR A 472 -18.64 -21.19 3.56
CA TYR A 472 -19.70 -20.90 4.53
C TYR A 472 -20.43 -19.61 4.15
N ALA A 473 -19.70 -18.53 3.89
CA ALA A 473 -20.29 -17.24 3.54
C ALA A 473 -21.16 -17.32 2.27
N LEU A 474 -20.72 -18.04 1.23
CA LEU A 474 -21.49 -18.27 0.00
C LEU A 474 -22.76 -19.06 0.24
N SER A 475 -22.70 -20.10 1.08
CA SER A 475 -23.85 -20.98 1.37
C SER A 475 -24.85 -20.40 2.38
N HIS A 476 -24.49 -19.32 3.10
CA HIS A 476 -25.31 -18.66 4.12
C HIS A 476 -25.69 -17.22 3.75
N ASP A 477 -25.78 -16.92 2.45
CA ASP A 477 -26.29 -15.67 1.91
C ASP A 477 -25.55 -14.41 2.39
N PHE A 478 -24.24 -14.52 2.64
CA PHE A 478 -23.41 -13.35 2.87
C PHE A 478 -23.25 -12.55 1.58
N ARG A 479 -23.20 -11.24 1.71
CA ARG A 479 -22.91 -10.31 0.63
C ARG A 479 -21.42 -9.99 0.62
N PHE A 480 -20.86 -9.79 -0.55
CA PHE A 480 -19.43 -9.66 -0.77
C PHE A 480 -19.01 -8.25 -1.13
N LEU A 481 -17.73 -7.96 -0.96
CA LEU A 481 -16.99 -6.76 -1.33
C LEU A 481 -17.36 -5.53 -0.47
N SER A 482 -17.19 -4.31 -1.02
CA SER A 482 -17.17 -3.05 -0.24
C SER A 482 -18.42 -2.78 0.59
N TYR A 483 -19.60 -2.99 0.02
CA TYR A 483 -20.90 -2.82 0.72
C TYR A 483 -21.45 -4.14 1.24
N GLY A 484 -20.68 -5.20 1.13
CA GLY A 484 -21.03 -6.53 1.61
C GLY A 484 -21.00 -6.66 3.12
N ASP A 485 -20.93 -7.89 3.57
CA ASP A 485 -20.90 -8.26 4.97
C ASP A 485 -19.45 -8.39 5.47
N SER A 486 -19.25 -8.63 6.75
CA SER A 486 -17.95 -8.63 7.40
C SER A 486 -17.59 -9.96 8.04
N SER A 487 -16.33 -10.15 8.33
CA SER A 487 -15.81 -11.25 9.13
C SER A 487 -14.91 -10.75 10.24
N LEU A 488 -14.93 -11.42 11.39
CA LEU A 488 -14.01 -11.29 12.51
C LEU A 488 -13.19 -12.57 12.59
N LEU A 489 -11.92 -12.49 12.26
CA LEU A 489 -11.03 -13.63 12.15
C LEU A 489 -10.02 -13.60 13.29
N VAL A 490 -10.15 -14.52 14.24
CA VAL A 490 -9.16 -14.69 15.32
C VAL A 490 -8.00 -15.50 14.76
N ARG A 491 -6.76 -15.01 14.93
CA ARG A 491 -5.57 -15.71 14.48
C ARG A 491 -5.41 -17.01 15.27
N ASN A 492 -5.17 -18.10 14.57
CA ASN A 492 -4.73 -19.34 15.21
C ASN A 492 -3.35 -19.04 15.79
N GLY A 493 -3.24 -18.97 17.12
CA GLY A 493 -1.94 -18.83 17.78
C GLY A 493 -1.05 -20.00 17.36
N GLU A 494 0.23 -19.73 17.09
CA GLU A 494 1.22 -20.80 17.01
C GLU A 494 1.17 -21.54 18.36
N SER A 495 0.78 -22.82 18.31
CA SER A 495 0.89 -23.78 19.44
C SER A 495 2.36 -24.04 19.72
#